data_319a1f79d71e2b254d4d6990c88b441b
#
_entry.id   319a1f79d71e2b254d4d6990c88b441b
#
_cell.length_a   1.000
_cell.length_b   1.000
_cell.length_c   1.000
_cell.angle_alpha   90.00
_cell.angle_beta   90.00
_cell.angle_gamma   90.00
#
_symmetry.space_group_name_H-M   'P 1'
#
loop_
_entity.id
_entity.type
_entity.pdbx_description
1 polymer ?
#
loop_
_entity_poly.entity_id
_entity_poly.type
_entity_poly.pdbx_seq_one_letter_code
_entity_poly.pdbx_strand_id
1 'polypeptide(L)' 'MIRFEDLVEKVRAYSPAADVELLRRAYVFSAFEHRGQVRHSGEPYLIHPLAVADFLADMKLDVVAVCAGLLQS' A
#
# COMPACT_ATOMS: atom_id res chain seq x y z
N MET A 1 -11.30 6.44 -3.54
CA MET A 1 -9.96 5.86 -3.80
C MET A 1 -9.08 6.09 -2.58
N ILE A 2 -8.40 5.05 -2.12
CA ILE A 2 -7.53 5.18 -0.97
C ILE A 2 -6.21 5.85 -1.36
N ARG A 3 -5.71 6.73 -0.51
CA ARG A 3 -4.43 7.38 -0.69
C ARG A 3 -3.40 6.75 0.23
N PHE A 4 -2.13 6.91 -0.12
CA PHE A 4 -1.07 6.34 0.70
C PHE A 4 -1.11 6.89 2.14
N GLU A 5 -1.38 8.18 2.29
CA GLU A 5 -1.47 8.79 3.62
C GLU A 5 -2.57 8.14 4.46
N ASP A 6 -3.68 7.76 3.84
CA ASP A 6 -4.77 7.11 4.54
C ASP A 6 -4.35 5.73 5.03
N LEU A 7 -3.57 5.01 4.22
CA LEU A 7 -3.04 3.72 4.61
C LEU A 7 -2.10 3.86 5.81
N VAL A 8 -1.23 4.86 5.79
CA VAL A 8 -0.31 5.12 6.90
C VAL A 8 -1.09 5.39 8.19
N GLU A 9 -2.11 6.25 8.12
CA GLU A 9 -2.92 6.56 9.30
C GLU A 9 -3.60 5.30 9.84
N LYS A 10 -4.13 4.47 8.94
CA LYS A 10 -4.81 3.25 9.34
C LYS A 10 -3.85 2.31 10.08
N VAL A 11 -2.67 2.10 9.52
CA VAL A 11 -1.67 1.22 10.15
C VAL A 11 -1.24 1.77 11.51
N ARG A 12 -0.99 3.07 11.59
CA ARG A 12 -0.55 3.68 12.85
C ARG A 12 -1.63 3.64 13.91
N ALA A 13 -2.89 3.60 13.51
CA ALA A 13 -3.99 3.54 14.47
C ALA A 13 -3.98 2.23 15.27
N TYR A 14 -3.61 1.13 14.64
CA TYR A 14 -3.55 -0.15 15.36
C TYR A 14 -2.12 -0.57 15.71
N SER A 15 -1.11 0.08 15.14
CA SER A 15 0.29 -0.22 15.43
C SER A 15 1.09 1.08 15.44
N PRO A 16 1.03 1.84 16.56
CA PRO A 16 1.70 3.14 16.62
C PRO A 16 3.21 3.09 16.42
N ALA A 17 3.82 1.94 16.69
CA ALA A 17 5.27 1.77 16.53
C ALA A 17 5.65 1.18 15.17
N ALA A 18 4.69 1.05 14.25
CA ALA A 18 4.98 0.46 12.95
C ALA A 18 6.03 1.26 12.20
N ASP A 19 6.86 0.55 11.45
CA ASP A 19 7.92 1.16 10.64
C ASP A 19 7.30 1.80 9.39
N VAL A 20 6.90 3.05 9.51
CA VAL A 20 6.27 3.79 8.42
C VAL A 20 7.24 3.99 7.26
N GLU A 21 8.54 4.09 7.55
CA GLU A 21 9.54 4.26 6.50
C GLU A 21 9.60 3.02 5.60
N LEU A 22 9.48 1.84 6.20
CA LEU A 22 9.42 0.61 5.43
C LEU A 22 8.20 0.61 4.50
N LEU A 23 7.07 1.06 5.02
CA LEU A 23 5.84 1.16 4.26
C LEU A 23 6.01 2.13 3.09
N ARG A 24 6.66 3.26 3.33
CA ARG A 24 6.91 4.25 2.29
C ARG A 24 7.82 3.69 1.20
N ARG A 25 8.87 2.96 1.58
CA ARG A 25 9.77 2.36 0.61
C ARG A 25 9.05 1.36 -0.27
N ALA A 26 8.18 0.55 0.30
CA ALA A 26 7.38 -0.40 -0.46
C ALA A 26 6.48 0.32 -1.46
N TYR A 27 5.85 1.41 -1.03
CA TYR A 27 4.98 2.19 -1.89
C TYR A 27 5.76 2.83 -3.04
N VAL A 28 6.90 3.46 -2.73
CA VAL A 28 7.73 4.12 -3.75
C VAL A 28 8.24 3.10 -4.76
N PHE A 29 8.68 1.94 -4.28
CA PHE A 29 9.15 0.86 -5.15
C PHE A 29 8.02 0.40 -6.08
N SER A 30 6.84 0.19 -5.54
CA SER A 30 5.69 -0.24 -6.32
C SER A 30 5.32 0.82 -7.37
N ALA A 31 5.33 2.09 -6.98
CA ALA A 31 5.04 3.18 -7.91
C ALA A 31 6.05 3.22 -9.04
N PHE A 32 7.34 3.05 -8.72
CA PHE A 32 8.38 3.05 -9.74
C PHE A 32 8.23 1.87 -10.69
N GLU A 33 7.97 0.68 -10.14
CA GLU A 33 7.82 -0.54 -10.95
C GLU A 33 6.64 -0.43 -11.92
N HIS A 34 5.60 0.28 -11.54
CA HIS A 34 4.37 0.35 -12.34
C HIS A 34 4.16 1.71 -12.99
N ARG A 35 5.20 2.54 -13.04
CA ARG A 35 5.07 3.86 -13.65
C ARG A 35 4.63 3.73 -15.11
N GLY A 36 3.66 4.55 -15.47
CA GLY A 36 3.14 4.57 -16.84
C GLY A 36 2.21 3.42 -17.18
N GLN A 37 2.00 2.48 -16.27
CA GLN A 37 1.12 1.35 -16.50
C GLN A 37 -0.31 1.68 -16.11
N VAL A 38 -1.25 1.11 -16.87
CA VAL A 38 -2.68 1.29 -16.62
C VAL A 38 -3.32 -0.08 -16.75
N ARG A 39 -4.34 -0.33 -15.93
CA ARG A 39 -5.10 -1.57 -16.04
C ARG A 39 -6.02 -1.50 -17.25
N HIS A 40 -6.56 -2.67 -17.66
CA HIS A 40 -7.49 -2.72 -18.78
C HIS A 40 -8.69 -1.81 -18.58
N SER A 41 -9.06 -1.55 -17.32
CA SER A 41 -10.17 -0.66 -17.00
C SER A 41 -9.83 0.82 -17.18
N GLY A 42 -8.58 1.16 -17.45
CA GLY A 42 -8.12 2.54 -17.55
C GLY A 42 -7.66 3.14 -16.24
N GLU A 43 -7.77 2.40 -15.12
CA GLU A 43 -7.33 2.87 -13.83
C GLU A 43 -5.81 2.81 -13.71
N PRO A 44 -5.18 3.79 -13.00
CA PRO A 44 -3.76 3.67 -12.69
C PRO A 44 -3.47 2.35 -11.98
N TYR A 45 -2.41 1.69 -12.37
CA TYR A 45 -2.10 0.36 -11.84
C TYR A 45 -1.92 0.36 -10.32
N LEU A 46 -1.41 1.46 -9.78
CA LEU A 46 -1.10 1.56 -8.35
C LEU A 46 -2.34 1.53 -7.45
N ILE A 47 -3.52 1.80 -7.99
CA ILE A 47 -4.76 1.71 -7.22
C ILE A 47 -4.95 0.31 -6.66
N HIS A 48 -4.63 -0.72 -7.44
CA HIS A 48 -4.82 -2.10 -7.01
C HIS A 48 -3.90 -2.49 -5.84
N PRO A 49 -2.58 -2.24 -5.89
CA PRO A 49 -1.72 -2.51 -4.73
C PRO A 49 -2.16 -1.77 -3.47
N LEU A 50 -2.59 -0.52 -3.60
CA LEU A 50 -3.07 0.23 -2.44
C LEU A 50 -4.34 -0.41 -1.86
N ALA A 51 -5.24 -0.88 -2.70
CA ALA A 51 -6.46 -1.54 -2.24
C ALA A 51 -6.14 -2.83 -1.50
N VAL A 52 -5.20 -3.61 -2.01
CA VAL A 52 -4.77 -4.85 -1.34
C VAL A 52 -4.15 -4.54 0.02
N ALA A 53 -3.25 -3.56 0.07
CA ALA A 53 -2.60 -3.16 1.32
C ALA A 53 -3.63 -2.65 2.33
N ASP A 54 -4.60 -1.87 1.87
CA ASP A 54 -5.65 -1.35 2.73
C ASP A 54 -6.49 -2.48 3.33
N PHE A 55 -6.82 -3.49 2.53
CA PHE A 55 -7.56 -4.65 3.00
C PHE A 55 -6.77 -5.37 4.10
N LEU A 56 -5.47 -5.56 3.89
CA LEU A 56 -4.62 -6.20 4.89
C LEU A 56 -4.51 -5.37 6.16
N ALA A 57 -4.48 -4.05 6.02
CA ALA A 57 -4.46 -3.15 7.17
C ALA A 57 -5.79 -3.19 7.93
N ASP A 58 -6.90 -3.35 7.23
CA ASP A 58 -8.21 -3.55 7.88
C ASP A 58 -8.21 -4.80 8.75
N MET A 59 -7.46 -5.82 8.36
CA MET A 59 -7.32 -7.04 9.14
C MET A 59 -6.28 -6.89 10.25
N LYS A 60 -5.70 -5.70 10.39
CA LYS A 60 -4.72 -5.36 11.44
C LYS A 60 -3.48 -6.24 11.38
N LEU A 61 -3.06 -6.60 10.18
CA LEU A 61 -1.84 -7.37 9.99
C LEU A 61 -0.61 -6.47 10.22
N ASP A 62 0.53 -7.10 10.47
CA ASP A 62 1.74 -6.33 10.76
C ASP A 62 2.21 -5.57 9.51
N VAL A 63 3.15 -4.63 9.72
CA VAL A 63 3.60 -3.74 8.65
C VAL A 63 4.27 -4.52 7.52
N VAL A 64 4.93 -5.64 7.82
CA VAL A 64 5.57 -6.45 6.79
C VAL A 64 4.53 -7.04 5.85
N ALA A 65 3.43 -7.53 6.40
CA ALA A 65 2.35 -8.08 5.59
C ALA A 65 1.71 -7.00 4.72
N VAL A 66 1.49 -5.81 5.28
CA VAL A 66 0.92 -4.69 4.52
C VAL A 66 1.87 -4.29 3.38
N CYS A 67 3.17 -4.26 3.64
CA CYS A 67 4.17 -3.98 2.61
C CYS A 67 4.12 -5.02 1.49
N ALA A 68 3.96 -6.29 1.85
CA ALA A 68 3.83 -7.35 0.84
C ALA A 68 2.63 -7.09 -0.07
N GLY A 69 1.55 -6.57 0.49
CA GLY A 69 0.38 -6.19 -0.32
C GLY A 69 0.69 -5.08 -1.31
N LEU A 70 1.48 -4.07 -0.88
CA LEU A 70 1.89 -2.99 -1.78
C LEU A 70 2.78 -3.48 -2.90
N LEU A 71 3.55 -4.54 -2.67
CA LEU A 71 4.51 -5.05 -3.66
C LEU A 71 3.90 -6.07 -4.62
N GLN A 72 2.65 -6.42 -4.44
CA GLN A 72 1.98 -7.33 -5.36
C GLN A 72 1.76 -6.67 -6.72
N SER A 73 2.00 -7.41 -7.76
CA SER A 73 1.80 -6.92 -9.12
C SER A 73 0.63 -7.63 -9.81
#